data_17f67f41c7fcba56e1126160eb8f25b5
#
_entry.id   17f67f41c7fcba56e1126160eb8f25b5
#
_cell.length_a   1.000
_cell.length_b   1.000
_cell.length_c   1.000
_cell.angle_alpha   90.00
_cell.angle_beta   90.00
_cell.angle_gamma   90.00
#
_symmetry.space_group_name_H-M   'P 1'
#
loop_
_entity.id
_entity.type
_entity.pdbx_description
1 polymer ?
#
loop_
_entity_poly.entity_id
_entity_poly.type
_entity_poly.pdbx_seq_one_letter_code
_entity_poly.pdbx_strand_id
1 'polypeptide(L)'
;MSRGGSATSRQSVQDAKKRMQKFLKSLDTIPTEILQEEVPVLTSEILAEIPYETGKLESSVRVAVAKDKRRPGINASASAISNRGYNYAGIQHENEDFHHSKPGAKAHFISDPLNRCVDRVTDKMRKRLKL
;
A
#
# COMPACT_ATOMS: atom_id res chain seq x y z
N MET A 1 -47.15 -22.28 2.16
CA MET A 1 -45.90 -22.29 2.21
C MET A 1 -45.21 -22.90 1.05
N SER A 2 -44.34 -22.25 0.80
CA SER A 2 -43.64 -22.72 -0.26
C SER A 2 -42.92 -23.96 0.05
N ARG A 3 -42.83 -24.76 -0.84
CA ARG A 3 -42.04 -25.82 -0.72
C ARG A 3 -40.67 -25.43 -0.92
N GLY A 4 -40.08 -24.90 0.09
CA GLY A 4 -38.72 -24.48 0.05
C GLY A 4 -37.75 -25.51 -0.47
N GLY A 5 -38.23 -26.69 -0.66
CA GLY A 5 -37.46 -27.76 -1.21
C GLY A 5 -37.53 -27.90 -2.72
N SER A 6 -38.09 -26.95 -3.43
CA SER A 6 -38.13 -27.06 -4.88
C SER A 6 -36.72 -27.03 -5.46
N ALA A 7 -36.49 -27.69 -6.59
CA ALA A 7 -35.19 -27.74 -7.24
C ALA A 7 -34.68 -26.35 -7.57
N THR A 8 -35.55 -25.44 -8.02
CA THR A 8 -35.22 -24.07 -8.34
C THR A 8 -34.72 -23.31 -7.14
N SER A 9 -35.38 -23.44 -5.99
CA SER A 9 -34.95 -22.80 -4.75
C SER A 9 -33.58 -23.32 -4.27
N ARG A 10 -33.37 -24.61 -4.36
CA ARG A 10 -32.08 -25.22 -4.00
C ARG A 10 -30.96 -24.71 -4.88
N GLN A 11 -31.21 -24.59 -6.18
CA GLN A 11 -30.25 -24.08 -7.12
C GLN A 11 -29.89 -22.63 -6.80
N SER A 12 -30.86 -21.79 -6.47
CA SER A 12 -30.65 -20.41 -6.09
C SER A 12 -29.76 -20.27 -4.84
N VAL A 13 -29.97 -21.14 -3.85
CA VAL A 13 -29.18 -21.18 -2.63
C VAL A 13 -27.73 -21.59 -2.96
N GLN A 14 -27.53 -22.59 -3.80
CA GLN A 14 -26.20 -23.03 -4.20
C GLN A 14 -25.48 -21.95 -4.98
N ASP A 15 -26.17 -21.24 -5.87
CA ASP A 15 -25.56 -20.14 -6.62
C ASP A 15 -25.16 -18.99 -5.68
N ALA A 16 -25.99 -18.68 -4.68
CA ALA A 16 -25.65 -17.66 -3.69
C ALA A 16 -24.42 -18.05 -2.88
N LYS A 17 -24.31 -19.33 -2.47
CA LYS A 17 -23.15 -19.84 -1.77
C LYS A 17 -21.88 -19.70 -2.61
N LYS A 18 -21.94 -20.08 -3.89
CA LYS A 18 -20.79 -19.98 -4.80
C LYS A 18 -20.33 -18.54 -4.94
N ARG A 19 -21.28 -17.61 -5.10
CA ARG A 19 -20.94 -16.18 -5.19
C ARG A 19 -20.31 -15.67 -3.90
N MET A 20 -20.83 -16.07 -2.76
CA MET A 20 -20.27 -15.69 -1.46
C MET A 20 -18.85 -16.23 -1.27
N GLN A 21 -18.63 -17.50 -1.61
CA GLN A 21 -17.30 -18.11 -1.52
C GLN A 21 -16.32 -17.41 -2.43
N LYS A 22 -16.72 -17.09 -3.65
CA LYS A 22 -15.88 -16.36 -4.60
C LYS A 22 -15.52 -14.96 -4.08
N PHE A 23 -16.51 -14.26 -3.49
CA PHE A 23 -16.29 -12.95 -2.90
C PHE A 23 -15.32 -13.02 -1.72
N LEU A 24 -15.53 -14.00 -0.81
CA LEU A 24 -14.62 -14.18 0.34
C LEU A 24 -13.19 -14.49 -0.12
N LYS A 25 -13.03 -15.31 -1.15
CA LYS A 25 -11.72 -15.59 -1.73
C LYS A 25 -11.09 -14.34 -2.33
N SER A 26 -11.89 -13.48 -2.96
CA SER A 26 -11.42 -12.21 -3.50
C SER A 26 -10.91 -11.29 -2.40
N LEU A 27 -11.56 -11.29 -1.22
CA LEU A 27 -11.08 -10.51 -0.08
C LEU A 27 -9.72 -10.98 0.42
N ASP A 28 -9.37 -12.26 0.22
CA ASP A 28 -8.07 -12.78 0.62
C ASP A 28 -6.96 -12.42 -0.38
N THR A 29 -7.27 -12.33 -1.67
CA THR A 29 -6.26 -12.20 -2.72
C THR A 29 -6.15 -10.79 -3.30
N ILE A 30 -7.27 -10.11 -3.55
CA ILE A 30 -7.27 -8.81 -4.23
C ILE A 30 -6.49 -7.73 -3.45
N PRO A 31 -6.64 -7.60 -2.12
CA PRO A 31 -5.87 -6.59 -1.41
C PRO A 31 -4.36 -6.74 -1.58
N THR A 32 -3.84 -7.96 -1.50
CA THR A 32 -2.42 -8.23 -1.67
C THR A 32 -1.96 -7.91 -3.10
N GLU A 33 -2.75 -8.28 -4.10
CA GLU A 33 -2.44 -7.97 -5.50
C GLU A 33 -2.37 -6.48 -5.73
N ILE A 34 -3.33 -5.71 -5.22
CA ILE A 34 -3.36 -4.25 -5.34
C ILE A 34 -2.14 -3.63 -4.66
N LEU A 35 -1.81 -4.09 -3.46
CA LEU A 35 -0.65 -3.59 -2.74
C LEU A 35 0.66 -3.87 -3.50
N GLN A 36 0.76 -5.05 -4.12
CA GLN A 36 1.94 -5.36 -4.93
C GLN A 36 2.05 -4.48 -6.16
N GLU A 37 0.93 -4.14 -6.79
CA GLU A 37 0.92 -3.19 -7.90
C GLU A 37 1.41 -1.80 -7.47
N GLU A 38 1.16 -1.41 -6.21
CA GLU A 38 1.54 -0.11 -5.69
C GLU A 38 3.00 0.00 -5.27
N VAL A 39 3.69 -1.12 -5.05
CA VAL A 39 5.10 -1.09 -4.62
C VAL A 39 5.98 -0.25 -5.55
N PRO A 40 6.01 -0.47 -6.88
CA PRO A 40 6.84 0.36 -7.74
C PRO A 40 6.37 1.81 -7.82
N VAL A 41 5.08 2.06 -7.76
CA VAL A 41 4.53 3.43 -7.80
C VAL A 41 4.95 4.20 -6.55
N LEU A 42 4.75 3.60 -5.38
CA LEU A 42 5.12 4.22 -4.11
C LEU A 42 6.63 4.43 -4.03
N THR A 43 7.43 3.47 -4.46
CA THR A 43 8.89 3.59 -4.50
C THR A 43 9.30 4.77 -5.36
N SER A 44 8.73 4.91 -6.56
CA SER A 44 9.03 6.02 -7.46
C SER A 44 8.66 7.37 -6.86
N GLU A 45 7.52 7.45 -6.18
CA GLU A 45 7.10 8.69 -5.55
C GLU A 45 8.01 9.09 -4.40
N ILE A 46 8.40 8.12 -3.57
CA ILE A 46 9.34 8.37 -2.46
C ILE A 46 10.68 8.85 -3.02
N LEU A 47 11.21 8.16 -4.03
CA LEU A 47 12.49 8.53 -4.62
C LEU A 47 12.46 9.91 -5.29
N ALA A 48 11.31 10.34 -5.79
CA ALA A 48 11.16 11.68 -6.37
C ALA A 48 11.19 12.79 -5.32
N GLU A 49 10.74 12.49 -4.10
CA GLU A 49 10.59 13.50 -3.04
C GLU A 49 11.67 13.42 -1.96
N ILE A 50 12.44 12.32 -1.93
CA ILE A 50 13.44 12.13 -0.89
C ILE A 50 14.64 13.05 -1.12
N PRO A 51 15.19 13.69 -0.06
CA PRO A 51 16.37 14.53 -0.21
C PRO A 51 17.60 13.72 -0.60
N TYR A 52 18.42 14.27 -1.47
CA TYR A 52 19.68 13.67 -1.85
C TYR A 52 20.85 14.44 -1.21
N GLU A 53 21.65 13.74 -0.42
CA GLU A 53 22.89 14.32 0.14
C GLU A 53 24.11 13.51 -0.31
N THR A 54 24.11 12.21 0.04
CA THR A 54 25.21 11.32 -0.34
C THR A 54 24.74 10.11 -1.13
N GLY A 55 23.45 10.04 -1.42
CA GLY A 55 22.81 8.87 -2.03
C GLY A 55 22.50 7.76 -1.04
N LYS A 56 22.97 7.84 0.21
CA LYS A 56 22.71 6.82 1.23
C LYS A 56 21.23 6.70 1.55
N LEU A 57 20.55 7.82 1.67
CA LEU A 57 19.13 7.85 1.99
C LEU A 57 18.31 7.24 0.85
N GLU A 58 18.56 7.65 -0.39
CA GLU A 58 17.88 7.09 -1.56
C GLU A 58 18.09 5.58 -1.68
N SER A 59 19.32 5.12 -1.52
CA SER A 59 19.65 3.70 -1.65
C SER A 59 19.09 2.86 -0.51
N SER A 60 18.68 3.48 0.60
CA SER A 60 18.10 2.79 1.76
C SER A 60 16.59 2.59 1.65
N VAL A 61 15.92 3.20 0.66
CA VAL A 61 14.47 3.08 0.52
C VAL A 61 14.08 1.64 0.27
N ARG A 62 13.13 1.17 1.07
CA ARG A 62 12.58 -0.18 0.95
C ARG A 62 11.06 -0.09 1.03
N VAL A 63 10.40 -0.67 0.04
CA VAL A 63 8.94 -0.75 -0.01
C VAL A 63 8.58 -2.20 -0.24
N ALA A 64 7.75 -2.76 0.61
CA ALA A 64 7.36 -4.16 0.50
C ALA A 64 5.96 -4.38 1.04
N VAL A 65 5.28 -5.37 0.50
CA VAL A 65 3.98 -5.82 1.00
C VAL A 65 4.21 -6.72 2.21
N ALA A 66 3.40 -6.54 3.25
CA ALA A 66 3.46 -7.37 4.44
C ALA A 66 3.16 -8.83 4.11
N LYS A 67 3.88 -9.76 4.73
CA LYS A 67 3.74 -11.19 4.47
C LYS A 67 2.48 -11.79 5.07
N ASP A 68 1.86 -11.13 6.03
CA ASP A 68 0.67 -11.64 6.70
C ASP A 68 -0.57 -11.39 5.85
N LYS A 69 -1.13 -12.46 5.29
CA LYS A 69 -2.33 -12.38 4.45
C LYS A 69 -3.58 -11.94 5.20
N ARG A 70 -3.61 -12.12 6.52
CA ARG A 70 -4.75 -11.69 7.35
C ARG A 70 -4.75 -10.20 7.60
N ARG A 71 -3.59 -9.56 7.48
CA ARG A 71 -3.41 -8.13 7.67
C ARG A 71 -2.59 -7.58 6.51
N PRO A 72 -3.18 -7.54 5.33
CA PRO A 72 -2.45 -7.01 4.17
C PRO A 72 -2.06 -5.56 4.43
N GLY A 73 -0.85 -5.22 4.06
CA GLY A 73 -0.34 -3.88 4.23
C GLY A 73 0.89 -3.65 3.40
N ILE A 74 1.28 -2.40 3.26
CA ILE A 74 2.50 -2.02 2.58
C ILE A 74 3.38 -1.26 3.57
N ASN A 75 4.66 -1.60 3.59
CA ASN A 75 5.64 -0.97 4.46
C ASN A 75 6.63 -0.18 3.63
N ALA A 76 6.90 1.03 4.04
CA ALA A 76 7.91 1.87 3.42
C ALA A 76 8.89 2.35 4.48
N SER A 77 10.17 2.29 4.19
CA SER A 77 11.21 2.73 5.12
C SER A 77 12.39 3.34 4.39
N ALA A 78 13.07 4.23 5.07
CA ALA A 78 14.33 4.80 4.64
C ALA A 78 15.18 5.10 5.87
N SER A 79 16.48 4.89 5.77
CA SER A 79 17.37 5.20 6.88
C SER A 79 18.74 5.62 6.35
N ALA A 80 19.36 6.57 7.05
CA ALA A 80 20.70 6.97 6.74
C ALA A 80 21.42 7.35 8.04
N ILE A 81 22.54 6.72 8.29
CA ILE A 81 23.31 6.92 9.50
C ILE A 81 24.42 7.90 9.21
N SER A 82 24.49 8.99 9.99
CA SER A 82 25.56 9.96 9.87
C SER A 82 26.87 9.41 10.39
N ASN A 83 27.97 10.09 10.09
CA ASN A 83 29.28 9.71 10.61
C ASN A 83 29.33 9.73 12.15
N ARG A 84 28.40 10.43 12.78
CA ARG A 84 28.28 10.49 14.24
C ARG A 84 27.36 9.43 14.82
N GLY A 85 26.83 8.53 13.97
CA GLY A 85 26.07 7.36 14.41
C GLY A 85 24.57 7.56 14.59
N TYR A 86 23.99 8.68 14.18
CA TYR A 86 22.55 8.84 14.27
C TYR A 86 21.88 8.84 12.90
N ASN A 87 20.62 8.39 12.87
CA ASN A 87 19.84 8.31 11.66
C ASN A 87 19.22 9.67 11.33
N TYR A 88 19.66 10.30 10.25
CA TYR A 88 19.14 11.62 9.86
C TYR A 88 17.92 11.56 8.94
N ALA A 89 17.49 10.37 8.51
CA ALA A 89 16.30 10.23 7.67
C ALA A 89 15.06 10.78 8.37
N GLY A 90 14.88 10.45 9.65
CA GLY A 90 13.77 10.97 10.44
C GLY A 90 13.77 12.48 10.56
N ILE A 91 14.93 13.06 10.76
CA ILE A 91 15.08 14.51 10.87
C ILE A 91 14.68 15.19 9.57
N GLN A 92 15.17 14.70 8.45
CA GLN A 92 14.81 15.26 7.13
C GLN A 92 13.37 15.06 6.77
N HIS A 93 12.77 13.96 7.18
CA HIS A 93 11.35 13.70 6.94
C HIS A 93 10.46 14.68 7.70
N GLU A 94 10.80 14.99 8.94
CA GLU A 94 9.94 15.80 9.82
C GLU A 94 10.24 17.30 9.75
N ASN A 95 11.44 17.70 9.36
CA ASN A 95 11.83 19.12 9.40
C ASN A 95 11.54 19.81 8.07
N GLU A 96 10.47 20.59 8.05
CA GLU A 96 10.03 21.32 6.86
C GLU A 96 10.93 22.51 6.53
N ASP A 97 11.76 22.94 7.47
CA ASP A 97 12.65 24.08 7.26
C ASP A 97 13.99 23.71 6.59
N PHE A 98 14.25 22.42 6.41
CA PHE A 98 15.48 22.00 5.74
C PHE A 98 15.45 22.43 4.27
N HIS A 99 16.57 22.99 3.83
CA HIS A 99 16.78 23.29 2.43
C HIS A 99 17.20 22.03 1.68
N HIS A 100 16.48 21.70 0.61
CA HIS A 100 16.78 20.54 -0.21
C HIS A 100 17.32 20.99 -1.57
N SER A 101 18.51 20.51 -1.93
CA SER A 101 19.14 20.87 -3.20
C SER A 101 18.54 20.14 -4.40
N LYS A 102 17.95 18.96 -4.17
CA LYS A 102 17.35 18.17 -5.24
C LYS A 102 15.96 18.73 -5.61
N PRO A 103 15.67 18.98 -6.91
CA PRO A 103 14.33 19.41 -7.31
C PRO A 103 13.27 18.40 -6.91
N GLY A 104 12.17 18.89 -6.33
CA GLY A 104 11.08 18.03 -5.85
C GLY A 104 11.29 17.44 -4.47
N ALA A 105 12.49 17.56 -3.90
CA ALA A 105 12.75 17.05 -2.56
C ALA A 105 12.02 17.90 -1.51
N LYS A 106 11.44 17.26 -0.53
CA LYS A 106 10.69 17.93 0.54
C LYS A 106 10.61 17.05 1.77
N ALA A 107 10.16 17.64 2.90
CA ALA A 107 9.82 16.90 4.10
C ALA A 107 8.65 15.96 3.84
N HIS A 108 8.41 15.05 4.76
CA HIS A 108 7.33 14.05 4.68
C HIS A 108 7.39 13.17 3.41
N PHE A 109 8.61 12.91 2.93
CA PHE A 109 8.86 12.18 1.69
C PHE A 109 8.43 10.70 1.72
N ILE A 110 8.05 10.18 2.87
CA ILE A 110 7.41 8.85 3.01
C ILE A 110 5.93 9.01 3.28
N SER A 111 5.54 9.85 4.25
CA SER A 111 4.13 9.96 4.65
C SER A 111 3.23 10.53 3.56
N ASP A 112 3.69 11.54 2.82
CA ASP A 112 2.89 12.11 1.73
C ASP A 112 2.64 11.11 0.58
N PRO A 113 3.67 10.43 0.04
CA PRO A 113 3.43 9.38 -0.94
C PRO A 113 2.59 8.23 -0.39
N LEU A 114 2.77 7.87 0.88
CA LEU A 114 2.01 6.80 1.50
C LEU A 114 0.52 7.15 1.57
N ASN A 115 0.19 8.40 1.91
CA ASN A 115 -1.20 8.88 1.93
C ASN A 115 -1.83 8.82 0.54
N ARG A 116 -1.08 9.21 -0.50
CA ARG A 116 -1.56 9.06 -1.87
C ARG A 116 -1.77 7.60 -2.26
N CYS A 117 -0.90 6.72 -1.79
CA CYS A 117 -1.03 5.28 -2.00
C CYS A 117 -2.32 4.74 -1.36
N VAL A 118 -2.64 5.17 -0.15
CA VAL A 118 -3.89 4.77 0.53
C VAL A 118 -5.11 5.14 -0.31
N ASP A 119 -5.13 6.33 -0.87
CA ASP A 119 -6.24 6.77 -1.72
C ASP A 119 -6.37 5.91 -2.98
N ARG A 120 -5.25 5.62 -3.64
CA ARG A 120 -5.24 4.76 -4.84
C ARG A 120 -5.69 3.34 -4.52
N VAL A 121 -5.18 2.77 -3.42
CA VAL A 121 -5.55 1.41 -3.00
C VAL A 121 -7.03 1.33 -2.69
N THR A 122 -7.56 2.30 -1.96
CA THR A 122 -8.99 2.36 -1.64
C THR A 122 -9.84 2.38 -2.90
N ASP A 123 -9.47 3.21 -3.85
CA ASP A 123 -10.19 3.33 -5.12
C ASP A 123 -10.14 2.04 -5.94
N LYS A 124 -8.96 1.44 -6.04
CA LYS A 124 -8.78 0.15 -6.74
C LYS A 124 -9.57 -0.97 -6.09
N MET A 125 -9.62 -1.01 -4.77
CA MET A 125 -10.39 -2.01 -4.05
C MET A 125 -11.89 -1.87 -4.32
N ARG A 126 -12.40 -0.64 -4.31
CA ARG A 126 -13.81 -0.39 -4.65
C ARG A 126 -14.14 -0.91 -6.03
N LYS A 127 -13.30 -0.63 -7.01
CA LYS A 127 -13.51 -1.06 -8.39
C LYS A 127 -13.47 -2.56 -8.55
N ARG A 128 -12.46 -3.20 -7.95
CA ARG A 128 -12.29 -4.65 -8.10
C ARG A 128 -13.31 -5.46 -7.33
N LEU A 129 -13.75 -4.98 -6.18
CA LEU A 129 -14.77 -5.64 -5.36
C LEU A 129 -16.17 -5.19 -5.73
N LYS A 130 -16.33 -4.23 -6.64
CA LYS A 130 -17.60 -3.68 -7.07
C LYS A 130 -18.45 -3.13 -5.92
N LEU A 131 -17.79 -2.43 -5.05
CA LEU A 131 -18.42 -1.77 -3.91
C LEU A 131 -18.97 -0.39 -4.28
#